data_aaf91f45f6aaf07b8a5ab3fc63abacdc
#
_entry.id   aaf91f45f6aaf07b8a5ab3fc63abacdc
#
_cell.length_a   1.000
_cell.length_b   1.000
_cell.length_c   1.000
_cell.angle_alpha   90.00
_cell.angle_beta   90.00
_cell.angle_gamma   90.00
#
_symmetry.space_group_name_H-M   'P 1'
#
loop_
_entity.id
_entity.type
_entity.pdbx_description
1 polymer ?
#
loop_
_entity_poly.entity_id
_entity_poly.type
_entity_poly.pdbx_seq_one_letter_code
_entity_poly.pdbx_strand_id
1 'polypeptide(L)'
;MSVGLVGSEMCIRDRAREINLKKASTPKQTARTGSKINDSYKESKDTTHYSIVDKDGNAVSVTYTLGYSFGSGVTIPGTGILTNNQMNNFAHSYGINDSYFRSSSPANKLEPLKRPMSTMTPVMVFDAEGGLKLITGSPGGSQIPGVILQVLINNLEFNLDIGAASMVPRIHQDSQSLSLEYEKFLSDDTLRILESYGHKLELSDTMGSTQSIEIIDGVRYGYADLRRPNAKVSVQ
;
A
#
# COMPACT_ATOMS: atom_id res chain seq x y z
N MET A 1 -23.83 13.69 1.30
CA MET A 1 -24.35 12.63 0.42
C MET A 1 -23.29 11.52 0.38
N SER A 2 -23.49 10.47 1.16
CA SER A 2 -22.68 9.27 1.06
C SER A 2 -23.10 8.56 -0.22
N VAL A 3 -22.28 8.62 -1.25
CA VAL A 3 -22.45 7.73 -2.40
C VAL A 3 -22.05 6.35 -1.91
N GLY A 4 -23.02 5.59 -1.46
CA GLY A 4 -22.82 4.25 -0.97
C GLY A 4 -22.25 3.37 -2.10
N LEU A 5 -21.13 2.76 -1.83
CA LEU A 5 -20.52 1.70 -2.62
C LEU A 5 -21.30 0.39 -2.43
N VAL A 6 -22.64 0.43 -2.63
CA VAL A 6 -23.53 -0.72 -2.38
C VAL A 6 -23.07 -1.97 -3.17
N GLY A 7 -22.54 -1.79 -4.37
CA GLY A 7 -21.96 -2.89 -5.15
C GLY A 7 -20.66 -3.44 -4.57
N SER A 8 -19.86 -2.61 -3.91
CA SER A 8 -18.59 -3.04 -3.29
C SER A 8 -18.82 -3.80 -1.99
N GLU A 9 -19.81 -3.43 -1.18
CA GLU A 9 -20.14 -4.17 0.05
C GLU A 9 -20.64 -5.59 -0.25
N MET A 10 -21.47 -5.78 -1.27
CA MET A 10 -21.88 -7.12 -1.71
C MET A 10 -20.66 -7.95 -2.16
N CYS A 11 -19.79 -7.39 -2.97
CA CYS A 11 -18.58 -8.07 -3.43
C CYS A 11 -17.64 -8.43 -2.28
N ILE A 12 -17.50 -7.55 -1.28
CA ILE A 12 -16.66 -7.79 -0.09
C ILE A 12 -17.28 -8.93 0.75
N ARG A 13 -18.56 -8.91 1.01
CA ARG A 13 -19.26 -9.97 1.77
C ARG A 13 -19.20 -11.33 1.07
N ASP A 14 -19.37 -11.37 -0.24
CA ASP A 14 -19.28 -12.61 -1.01
C ASP A 14 -17.87 -13.18 -1.00
N ARG A 15 -16.85 -12.34 -1.15
CA ARG A 15 -15.44 -12.75 -1.02
C ARG A 15 -15.09 -13.22 0.39
N ALA A 16 -15.59 -12.53 1.42
CA ALA A 16 -15.38 -12.93 2.80
C ALA A 16 -15.93 -14.33 3.10
N ARG A 17 -17.07 -14.70 2.50
CA ARG A 17 -17.65 -16.06 2.63
C ARG A 17 -16.82 -17.15 1.94
N GLU A 18 -16.03 -16.79 0.95
CA GLU A 18 -15.14 -17.72 0.23
C GLU A 18 -13.81 -17.94 0.97
N ILE A 19 -13.50 -17.15 2.00
CA ILE A 19 -12.25 -17.25 2.76
C ILE A 19 -12.29 -18.50 3.64
N ASN A 20 -11.34 -19.40 3.43
CA ASN A 20 -11.09 -20.51 4.33
C ASN A 20 -10.01 -20.11 5.33
N LEU A 21 -10.38 -19.94 6.59
CA LEU A 21 -9.47 -19.49 7.66
C LEU A 21 -8.37 -20.51 8.03
N LYS A 22 -8.44 -21.74 7.52
CA LYS A 22 -7.50 -22.82 7.82
C LYS A 22 -6.75 -23.36 6.60
N LYS A 23 -6.99 -22.78 5.43
CA LYS A 23 -6.36 -23.23 4.19
C LYS A 23 -6.13 -22.07 3.24
N ALA A 24 -4.89 -21.91 2.79
CA ALA A 24 -4.54 -20.97 1.74
C ALA A 24 -5.32 -21.30 0.45
N SER A 25 -5.92 -20.30 -0.15
CA SER A 25 -6.54 -20.43 -1.47
C SER A 25 -5.51 -20.12 -2.55
N THR A 26 -5.47 -20.92 -3.60
CA THR A 26 -4.75 -20.54 -4.82
C THR A 26 -5.41 -19.28 -5.39
N PRO A 27 -4.65 -18.22 -5.72
CA PRO A 27 -5.22 -17.05 -6.36
C PRO A 27 -6.03 -17.50 -7.57
N LYS A 28 -7.33 -17.17 -7.63
CA LYS A 28 -8.13 -17.41 -8.84
C LYS A 28 -7.44 -16.61 -9.94
N GLN A 29 -6.81 -17.30 -10.88
CA GLN A 29 -6.35 -16.69 -12.12
C GLN A 29 -7.59 -16.13 -12.81
N THR A 30 -7.86 -14.85 -12.61
CA THR A 30 -8.73 -14.13 -13.53
C THR A 30 -8.04 -14.25 -14.87
N ALA A 31 -8.71 -14.94 -15.80
CA ALA A 31 -8.19 -15.38 -17.09
C ALA A 31 -7.23 -14.34 -17.71
N ARG A 32 -5.95 -14.57 -17.54
CA ARG A 32 -4.89 -13.85 -18.21
C ARG A 32 -4.08 -14.85 -19.00
N THR A 33 -4.28 -14.75 -20.29
CA THR A 33 -3.48 -15.44 -21.28
C THR A 33 -1.98 -15.22 -21.03
N GLY A 34 -1.34 -16.30 -20.66
CA GLY A 34 0.02 -16.68 -20.80
C GLY A 34 1.09 -15.63 -21.07
N SER A 35 1.65 -15.01 -20.04
CA SER A 35 3.00 -14.54 -20.14
C SER A 35 3.75 -14.88 -18.86
N LYS A 36 4.87 -15.57 -19.01
CA LYS A 36 5.82 -15.79 -17.93
C LYS A 36 6.29 -14.44 -17.41
N ILE A 37 6.09 -14.21 -16.13
CA ILE A 37 6.60 -13.03 -15.43
C ILE A 37 8.12 -13.15 -15.43
N ASN A 38 8.79 -12.13 -15.91
CA ASN A 38 10.23 -12.02 -15.72
C ASN A 38 10.44 -11.46 -14.30
N ASP A 39 10.94 -12.29 -13.37
CA ASP A 39 11.15 -11.99 -11.95
C ASP A 39 12.18 -10.86 -11.68
N SER A 40 12.65 -10.17 -12.71
CA SER A 40 13.72 -9.18 -12.59
C SER A 40 13.27 -7.75 -12.26
N TYR A 41 11.96 -7.48 -12.16
CA TYR A 41 11.48 -6.13 -11.82
C TYR A 41 11.26 -6.00 -10.31
N LYS A 42 12.25 -5.46 -9.61
CA LYS A 42 12.06 -4.94 -8.25
C LYS A 42 11.22 -3.67 -8.32
N GLU A 43 10.14 -3.67 -7.55
CA GLU A 43 9.26 -2.51 -7.40
C GLU A 43 10.04 -1.29 -6.91
N SER A 44 9.76 -0.11 -7.49
CA SER A 44 10.40 1.13 -7.06
C SER A 44 9.98 1.48 -5.62
N LYS A 45 10.96 1.59 -4.73
CA LYS A 45 10.78 1.99 -3.34
C LYS A 45 10.74 3.52 -3.15
N ASP A 46 10.65 4.30 -4.23
CA ASP A 46 10.98 5.72 -4.26
C ASP A 46 9.81 6.69 -4.06
N THR A 47 8.64 6.15 -3.75
CA THR A 47 7.49 6.93 -3.29
C THR A 47 7.78 7.54 -1.92
N THR A 48 7.26 8.72 -1.65
CA THR A 48 7.37 9.40 -0.35
C THR A 48 5.98 9.61 0.24
N HIS A 49 5.90 9.56 1.56
CA HIS A 49 4.70 9.95 2.31
C HIS A 49 5.07 10.93 3.42
N TYR A 50 4.18 11.90 3.66
CA TYR A 50 4.24 12.76 4.84
C TYR A 50 2.85 13.07 5.37
N SER A 51 2.76 13.18 6.70
CA SER A 51 1.56 13.54 7.46
C SER A 51 1.84 14.82 8.24
N ILE A 52 0.93 15.77 8.22
CA ILE A 52 1.05 17.04 8.92
C ILE A 52 -0.26 17.33 9.64
N VAL A 53 -0.16 17.84 10.88
CA VAL A 53 -1.27 18.42 11.63
C VAL A 53 -0.80 19.74 12.21
N ASP A 54 -1.48 20.83 11.90
CA ASP A 54 -1.16 22.14 12.45
C ASP A 54 -1.79 22.35 13.84
N LYS A 55 -1.48 23.51 14.46
CA LYS A 55 -1.99 23.87 15.79
C LYS A 55 -3.51 23.99 15.84
N ASP A 56 -4.16 24.30 14.73
CA ASP A 56 -5.61 24.52 14.61
C ASP A 56 -6.35 23.21 14.26
N GLY A 57 -5.63 22.08 14.08
CA GLY A 57 -6.17 20.77 13.75
C GLY A 57 -6.37 20.54 12.25
N ASN A 58 -5.93 21.47 11.39
CA ASN A 58 -5.92 21.19 9.95
C ASN A 58 -4.91 20.07 9.67
N ALA A 59 -5.29 19.13 8.81
CA ALA A 59 -4.54 17.91 8.59
C ALA A 59 -4.28 17.65 7.11
N VAL A 60 -3.10 17.12 6.82
CA VAL A 60 -2.68 16.74 5.47
C VAL A 60 -2.04 15.37 5.49
N SER A 61 -2.47 14.50 4.59
CA SER A 61 -1.90 13.17 4.35
C SER A 61 -1.54 13.07 2.86
N VAL A 62 -0.26 13.03 2.53
CA VAL A 62 0.19 13.05 1.13
C VAL A 62 1.13 11.91 0.84
N THR A 63 0.77 11.10 -0.14
CA THR A 63 1.68 10.15 -0.79
C THR A 63 2.04 10.70 -2.17
N TYR A 64 3.33 10.88 -2.42
CA TYR A 64 3.88 11.52 -3.61
C TYR A 64 4.88 10.63 -4.31
N THR A 65 4.82 10.55 -5.64
CA THR A 65 5.73 9.71 -6.43
C THR A 65 5.94 10.24 -7.84
N LEU A 66 7.13 9.98 -8.38
CA LEU A 66 7.41 10.08 -9.81
C LEU A 66 7.15 8.76 -10.55
N GLY A 67 6.82 7.69 -9.81
CA GLY A 67 6.77 6.31 -10.29
C GLY A 67 8.11 5.62 -10.03
N TYR A 68 9.04 5.65 -10.96
CA TYR A 68 10.44 5.22 -10.73
C TYR A 68 11.27 6.32 -10.09
N SER A 69 12.48 5.99 -9.56
CA SER A 69 13.40 6.89 -8.86
C SER A 69 13.63 8.23 -9.56
N PHE A 70 13.73 8.19 -10.88
CA PHE A 70 13.90 9.36 -11.74
C PHE A 70 12.72 9.57 -12.70
N GLY A 71 11.55 9.07 -12.33
CA GLY A 71 10.34 9.16 -13.14
C GLY A 71 10.54 8.59 -14.55
N SER A 72 10.27 9.38 -15.58
CA SER A 72 10.50 8.99 -16.97
C SER A 72 11.96 9.10 -17.41
N GLY A 73 12.86 9.61 -16.57
CA GLY A 73 14.24 9.94 -16.94
C GLY A 73 14.37 11.22 -17.77
N VAL A 74 13.29 11.94 -17.99
CA VAL A 74 13.27 13.17 -18.79
C VAL A 74 13.16 14.39 -17.88
N THR A 75 14.07 15.34 -18.05
CA THR A 75 14.00 16.65 -17.41
C THR A 75 13.44 17.68 -18.40
N ILE A 76 12.49 18.49 -17.93
CA ILE A 76 11.95 19.59 -18.75
C ILE A 76 13.05 20.63 -18.96
N PRO A 77 13.44 20.92 -20.22
CA PRO A 77 14.52 21.86 -20.51
C PRO A 77 14.31 23.24 -19.85
N GLY A 78 15.34 23.77 -19.23
CA GLY A 78 15.34 25.10 -18.60
C GLY A 78 14.66 25.16 -17.23
N THR A 79 14.07 24.07 -16.72
CA THR A 79 13.36 24.08 -15.42
C THR A 79 14.04 23.24 -14.34
N GLY A 80 14.80 22.23 -14.71
CA GLY A 80 15.34 21.23 -13.80
C GLY A 80 14.29 20.24 -13.24
N ILE A 81 13.04 20.30 -13.69
CA ILE A 81 11.94 19.44 -13.22
C ILE A 81 12.00 18.09 -13.93
N LEU A 82 12.10 17.02 -13.16
CA LEU A 82 11.95 15.65 -13.65
C LEU A 82 10.46 15.33 -13.89
N THR A 83 10.15 14.72 -15.03
CA THR A 83 8.80 14.27 -15.34
C THR A 83 8.54 12.87 -14.75
N ASN A 84 7.30 12.63 -14.33
CA ASN A 84 6.90 11.31 -13.84
C ASN A 84 6.73 10.30 -14.98
N ASN A 85 6.63 9.01 -14.62
CA ASN A 85 6.33 7.92 -15.55
C ASN A 85 4.98 7.24 -15.28
N GLN A 86 4.01 7.97 -14.73
CA GLN A 86 2.71 7.42 -14.32
C GLN A 86 1.87 6.86 -15.48
N MET A 87 2.21 7.19 -16.73
CA MET A 87 1.60 6.57 -17.91
C MET A 87 1.74 5.05 -17.92
N ASN A 88 2.79 4.51 -17.30
CA ASN A 88 2.99 3.06 -17.15
C ASN A 88 1.93 2.38 -16.28
N ASN A 89 1.17 3.14 -15.50
CA ASN A 89 0.11 2.62 -14.65
C ASN A 89 -1.20 2.33 -15.41
N PHE A 90 -1.31 2.74 -16.67
CA PHE A 90 -2.42 2.32 -17.51
C PHE A 90 -2.27 0.87 -17.98
N ALA A 91 -3.39 0.24 -18.29
CA ALA A 91 -3.38 -1.06 -18.96
C ALA A 91 -2.87 -0.88 -20.40
N HIS A 92 -1.77 -1.55 -20.73
CA HIS A 92 -1.21 -1.56 -22.07
C HIS A 92 -1.94 -2.59 -22.95
N SER A 93 -2.54 -2.14 -24.06
CA SER A 93 -3.30 -2.99 -24.99
C SER A 93 -2.42 -3.75 -26.01
N TYR A 94 -1.12 -3.57 -26.02
CA TYR A 94 -0.22 -4.06 -27.07
C TYR A 94 0.86 -5.02 -26.53
N GLY A 95 0.48 -6.10 -25.88
CA GLY A 95 1.38 -7.24 -25.67
C GLY A 95 2.72 -6.98 -24.97
N ILE A 96 3.01 -5.78 -24.55
CA ILE A 96 4.18 -5.45 -23.75
C ILE A 96 3.81 -5.81 -22.32
N ASN A 97 4.39 -6.90 -21.84
CA ASN A 97 4.28 -7.37 -20.46
C ASN A 97 5.06 -6.44 -19.53
N ASP A 98 4.64 -5.19 -19.43
CA ASP A 98 5.20 -4.32 -18.43
C ASP A 98 4.46 -4.52 -17.12
N SER A 99 5.17 -5.02 -16.15
CA SER A 99 4.66 -5.74 -15.00
C SER A 99 4.34 -4.86 -13.80
N TYR A 100 4.52 -3.56 -13.91
CA TYR A 100 4.53 -2.71 -12.72
C TYR A 100 3.14 -2.51 -12.09
N PHE A 101 2.09 -2.31 -12.91
CA PHE A 101 0.71 -2.20 -12.46
C PHE A 101 -0.23 -2.94 -13.40
N ARG A 102 -0.37 -4.24 -13.16
CA ARG A 102 -1.09 -5.14 -14.04
C ARG A 102 -2.59 -5.11 -13.85
N SER A 103 -3.22 -3.98 -13.95
CA SER A 103 -4.63 -3.98 -14.23
C SER A 103 -4.86 -4.14 -15.72
N SER A 104 -5.10 -5.37 -16.19
CA SER A 104 -5.62 -5.63 -17.52
C SER A 104 -7.09 -5.24 -17.65
N SER A 105 -7.63 -4.55 -16.64
CA SER A 105 -9.01 -4.09 -16.67
C SER A 105 -9.22 -3.11 -17.81
N PRO A 106 -10.25 -3.31 -18.65
CA PRO A 106 -10.65 -2.32 -19.66
C PRO A 106 -10.90 -0.93 -19.07
N ALA A 107 -11.30 -0.86 -17.79
CA ALA A 107 -11.51 0.40 -17.09
C ALA A 107 -10.22 1.21 -16.92
N ASN A 108 -9.04 0.56 -16.88
CA ASN A 108 -7.74 1.22 -16.78
C ASN A 108 -7.03 1.40 -18.14
N LYS A 109 -7.75 1.25 -19.25
CA LYS A 109 -7.20 1.47 -20.59
C LYS A 109 -6.78 2.93 -20.78
N LEU A 110 -5.65 3.13 -21.47
CA LEU A 110 -5.17 4.46 -21.84
C LEU A 110 -6.15 5.12 -22.81
N GLU A 111 -6.77 6.20 -22.37
CA GLU A 111 -7.71 7.02 -23.17
C GLU A 111 -7.60 8.50 -22.73
N PRO A 112 -7.96 9.45 -23.59
CA PRO A 112 -7.96 10.87 -23.24
C PRO A 112 -8.77 11.16 -21.96
N LEU A 113 -8.27 12.08 -21.13
CA LEU A 113 -8.90 12.54 -19.88
C LEU A 113 -9.02 11.48 -18.77
N LYS A 114 -8.53 10.27 -18.95
CA LYS A 114 -8.45 9.28 -17.90
C LYS A 114 -7.24 9.49 -16.99
N ARG A 115 -7.40 9.11 -15.74
CA ARG A 115 -6.32 8.99 -14.75
C ARG A 115 -5.86 7.54 -14.67
N PRO A 116 -4.55 7.26 -14.58
CA PRO A 116 -4.05 5.92 -14.36
C PRO A 116 -4.45 5.39 -12.98
N MET A 117 -4.50 4.07 -12.83
CA MET A 117 -4.63 3.44 -11.53
C MET A 117 -3.46 3.83 -10.61
N SER A 118 -3.74 3.99 -9.34
CA SER A 118 -2.73 4.22 -8.30
C SER A 118 -2.99 3.34 -7.10
N THR A 119 -1.93 2.86 -6.47
CA THR A 119 -1.95 2.14 -5.18
C THR A 119 -1.64 3.06 -4.00
N MET A 120 -1.30 4.32 -4.26
CA MET A 120 -1.09 5.30 -3.19
C MET A 120 -2.37 5.46 -2.37
N THR A 121 -2.25 5.23 -1.07
CA THR A 121 -3.35 5.15 -0.11
C THR A 121 -3.04 6.02 1.11
N PRO A 122 -3.02 7.35 0.97
CA PRO A 122 -2.99 8.23 2.15
C PRO A 122 -4.31 8.12 2.89
N VAL A 123 -4.28 8.03 4.22
CA VAL A 123 -5.45 7.76 5.06
C VAL A 123 -5.54 8.76 6.19
N MET A 124 -6.78 9.17 6.48
CA MET A 124 -7.19 9.82 7.72
C MET A 124 -8.31 9.02 8.35
N VAL A 125 -8.21 8.77 9.65
CA VAL A 125 -9.23 8.07 10.44
C VAL A 125 -9.86 9.08 11.38
N PHE A 126 -11.18 9.06 11.44
CA PHE A 126 -11.98 9.92 12.32
C PHE A 126 -12.79 9.03 13.27
N ASP A 127 -13.05 9.51 14.47
CA ASP A 127 -14.01 8.91 15.39
C ASP A 127 -15.47 9.15 14.92
N ALA A 128 -16.42 8.60 15.69
CA ALA A 128 -17.85 8.75 15.39
C ALA A 128 -18.35 10.18 15.46
N GLU A 129 -17.70 11.01 16.26
CA GLU A 129 -17.99 12.44 16.47
C GLU A 129 -17.32 13.33 15.41
N GLY A 130 -16.50 12.77 14.53
CA GLY A 130 -15.76 13.47 13.48
C GLY A 130 -14.41 14.02 13.92
N GLY A 131 -13.93 13.65 15.10
CA GLY A 131 -12.60 13.98 15.59
C GLY A 131 -11.51 13.18 14.85
N LEU A 132 -10.43 13.86 14.45
CA LEU A 132 -9.29 13.20 13.81
C LEU A 132 -8.54 12.31 14.80
N LYS A 133 -8.37 11.02 14.49
CA LYS A 133 -7.70 10.03 15.33
C LYS A 133 -6.32 9.62 14.81
N LEU A 134 -6.19 9.43 13.52
CA LEU A 134 -4.97 8.92 12.92
C LEU A 134 -4.81 9.44 11.50
N ILE A 135 -3.58 9.82 11.17
CA ILE A 135 -3.15 10.12 9.80
C ILE A 135 -1.99 9.18 9.50
N THR A 136 -2.03 8.51 8.36
CA THR A 136 -0.94 7.61 7.96
C THR A 136 -0.89 7.44 6.45
N GLY A 137 0.22 6.96 5.98
CA GLY A 137 0.45 6.54 4.62
C GLY A 137 1.87 6.04 4.44
N SER A 138 2.15 5.43 3.31
CA SER A 138 3.41 4.73 3.08
C SER A 138 3.83 4.83 1.62
N PRO A 139 5.13 4.84 1.31
CA PRO A 139 5.66 4.32 0.05
C PRO A 139 5.56 2.79 0.00
N GLY A 140 5.87 2.19 -1.16
CA GLY A 140 5.97 0.73 -1.29
C GLY A 140 5.21 0.13 -2.48
N GLY A 141 4.85 0.96 -3.48
CA GLY A 141 4.24 0.49 -4.71
C GLY A 141 2.97 -0.33 -4.50
N SER A 142 2.89 -1.57 -5.01
CA SER A 142 1.73 -2.47 -4.85
C SER A 142 1.49 -2.88 -3.40
N GLN A 143 2.51 -2.84 -2.55
CA GLN A 143 2.42 -3.19 -1.13
C GLN A 143 1.69 -2.13 -0.30
N ILE A 144 1.57 -0.87 -0.78
CA ILE A 144 1.06 0.26 0.00
C ILE A 144 -0.29 -0.04 0.66
N PRO A 145 -1.33 -0.52 -0.04
CA PRO A 145 -2.63 -0.78 0.59
C PRO A 145 -2.55 -1.82 1.71
N GLY A 146 -1.77 -2.90 1.49
CA GLY A 146 -1.58 -3.96 2.47
C GLY A 146 -0.80 -3.49 3.71
N VAL A 147 0.21 -2.66 3.53
CA VAL A 147 0.98 -2.04 4.61
C VAL A 147 0.09 -1.17 5.48
N ILE A 148 -0.67 -0.28 4.86
CA ILE A 148 -1.58 0.63 5.58
C ILE A 148 -2.67 -0.16 6.30
N LEU A 149 -3.27 -1.17 5.66
CA LEU A 149 -4.29 -2.01 6.28
C LEU A 149 -3.76 -2.70 7.54
N GLN A 150 -2.55 -3.28 7.50
CA GLN A 150 -1.95 -3.94 8.67
C GLN A 150 -1.70 -2.97 9.82
N VAL A 151 -1.20 -1.76 9.53
CA VAL A 151 -0.99 -0.72 10.55
C VAL A 151 -2.32 -0.28 11.16
N LEU A 152 -3.36 -0.07 10.35
CA LEU A 152 -4.70 0.27 10.84
C LEU A 152 -5.29 -0.82 11.73
N ILE A 153 -5.20 -2.08 11.34
CA ILE A 153 -5.67 -3.22 12.16
C ILE A 153 -4.90 -3.28 13.47
N ASN A 154 -3.58 -3.16 13.44
CA ASN A 154 -2.75 -3.19 14.64
C ASN A 154 -3.10 -2.06 15.62
N ASN A 155 -3.36 -0.86 15.12
CA ASN A 155 -3.70 0.29 15.94
C ASN A 155 -5.15 0.25 16.42
N LEU A 156 -6.12 0.05 15.51
CA LEU A 156 -7.54 0.22 15.81
C LEU A 156 -8.18 -1.03 16.45
N GLU A 157 -7.76 -2.24 16.06
CA GLU A 157 -8.34 -3.49 16.53
C GLU A 157 -7.52 -4.11 17.67
N PHE A 158 -6.18 -4.05 17.55
CA PHE A 158 -5.31 -4.60 18.61
C PHE A 158 -4.82 -3.56 19.61
N ASN A 159 -5.24 -2.29 19.48
CA ASN A 159 -4.93 -1.20 20.40
C ASN A 159 -3.43 -1.00 20.64
N LEU A 160 -2.60 -1.26 19.63
CA LEU A 160 -1.19 -0.89 19.69
C LEU A 160 -1.04 0.61 19.42
N ASP A 161 -0.15 1.29 20.15
CA ASP A 161 0.22 2.65 19.81
C ASP A 161 0.80 2.71 18.39
N ILE A 162 0.78 3.88 17.76
CA ILE A 162 1.15 4.00 16.35
C ILE A 162 2.61 3.58 16.07
N GLY A 163 3.50 3.72 17.03
CA GLY A 163 4.89 3.27 16.93
C GLY A 163 4.95 1.75 16.88
N ALA A 164 4.35 1.08 17.87
CA ALA A 164 4.26 -0.36 17.92
C ALA A 164 3.52 -0.93 16.71
N ALA A 165 2.36 -0.36 16.35
CA ALA A 165 1.56 -0.77 15.19
C ALA A 165 2.36 -0.71 13.88
N SER A 166 3.20 0.30 13.72
CA SER A 166 4.05 0.49 12.55
C SER A 166 5.24 -0.49 12.51
N MET A 167 5.72 -0.95 13.67
CA MET A 167 6.91 -1.79 13.77
C MET A 167 6.63 -3.29 13.65
N VAL A 168 5.39 -3.73 13.79
CA VAL A 168 5.01 -5.15 13.59
C VAL A 168 5.54 -5.62 12.23
N PRO A 169 6.20 -6.81 12.16
CA PRO A 169 6.61 -7.40 10.89
C PRO A 169 5.43 -7.58 9.95
N ARG A 170 5.62 -7.23 8.70
CA ARG A 170 4.56 -7.21 7.68
C ARG A 170 4.60 -8.43 6.79
N ILE A 171 3.43 -8.75 6.27
CA ILE A 171 3.26 -9.77 5.23
C ILE A 171 2.64 -9.13 3.99
N HIS A 172 2.93 -9.69 2.83
CA HIS A 172 2.34 -9.26 1.57
C HIS A 172 2.16 -10.42 0.61
N GLN A 173 1.06 -10.42 -0.11
CA GLN A 173 0.87 -11.31 -1.25
C GLN A 173 0.27 -10.51 -2.40
N ASP A 174 1.02 -10.39 -3.47
CA ASP A 174 0.50 -9.85 -4.72
C ASP A 174 -0.52 -10.83 -5.32
N SER A 175 -1.54 -10.31 -5.99
CA SER A 175 -2.58 -11.12 -6.66
C SER A 175 -2.04 -12.10 -7.70
N GLN A 176 -0.79 -11.96 -8.10
CA GLN A 176 -0.12 -12.79 -9.08
C GLN A 176 0.97 -13.67 -8.48
N SER A 177 1.37 -13.42 -7.24
CA SER A 177 2.35 -14.24 -6.53
C SER A 177 1.70 -15.49 -5.95
N LEU A 178 2.36 -16.63 -6.08
CA LEU A 178 2.01 -17.85 -5.37
C LEU A 178 2.63 -17.90 -3.97
N SER A 179 3.53 -16.97 -3.65
CA SER A 179 4.22 -16.90 -2.37
C SER A 179 3.65 -15.75 -1.52
N LEU A 180 3.56 -15.99 -0.23
CA LEU A 180 3.32 -14.99 0.78
C LEU A 180 4.68 -14.45 1.24
N GLU A 181 4.96 -13.21 0.89
CA GLU A 181 6.15 -12.51 1.36
C GLU A 181 5.99 -12.13 2.83
N TYR A 182 7.08 -12.20 3.59
CA TYR A 182 7.10 -11.78 5.00
C TYR A 182 8.40 -11.07 5.35
N GLU A 183 8.32 -10.11 6.28
CA GLU A 183 9.49 -9.42 6.81
C GLU A 183 10.20 -10.26 7.88
N LYS A 184 11.50 -10.03 8.02
CA LYS A 184 12.31 -10.56 9.11
C LYS A 184 11.67 -10.25 10.47
N PHE A 185 11.85 -11.16 11.42
CA PHE A 185 11.31 -11.11 12.80
C PHE A 185 9.81 -11.47 12.94
N LEU A 186 9.14 -11.95 11.91
CA LEU A 186 7.90 -12.66 12.10
C LEU A 186 8.20 -13.95 12.91
N SER A 187 7.38 -14.29 13.91
CA SER A 187 7.68 -15.42 14.79
C SER A 187 7.68 -16.75 14.05
N ASP A 188 8.57 -17.68 14.44
CA ASP A 188 8.63 -19.02 13.86
C ASP A 188 7.32 -19.80 14.00
N ASP A 189 6.57 -19.56 15.09
CA ASP A 189 5.27 -20.18 15.28
C ASP A 189 4.25 -19.67 14.29
N THR A 190 4.24 -18.35 14.00
CA THR A 190 3.39 -17.76 12.96
C THR A 190 3.74 -18.34 11.59
N LEU A 191 5.04 -18.44 11.27
CA LEU A 191 5.49 -19.02 10.00
C LEU A 191 5.02 -20.47 9.85
N ARG A 192 5.19 -21.32 10.89
CA ARG A 192 4.72 -22.71 10.87
C ARG A 192 3.20 -22.82 10.69
N ILE A 193 2.43 -21.93 11.32
CA ILE A 193 0.97 -21.89 11.16
C ILE A 193 0.61 -21.54 9.72
N LEU A 194 1.22 -20.52 9.13
CA LEU A 194 0.98 -20.12 7.75
C LEU A 194 1.34 -21.24 6.75
N GLU A 195 2.47 -21.93 6.97
CA GLU A 195 2.84 -23.11 6.17
C GLU A 195 1.82 -24.25 6.34
N SER A 196 1.33 -24.50 7.56
CA SER A 196 0.32 -25.52 7.80
C SER A 196 -1.01 -25.24 7.08
N TYR A 197 -1.30 -23.97 6.79
CA TYR A 197 -2.44 -23.56 5.98
C TYR A 197 -2.17 -23.68 4.48
N GLY A 198 -0.95 -24.02 4.08
CA GLY A 198 -0.54 -24.22 2.70
C GLY A 198 0.02 -22.99 2.00
N HIS A 199 0.39 -21.95 2.75
CA HIS A 199 1.11 -20.82 2.18
C HIS A 199 2.55 -21.22 1.84
N LYS A 200 3.01 -20.85 0.66
CA LYS A 200 4.43 -20.85 0.33
C LYS A 200 5.02 -19.54 0.83
N LEU A 201 5.95 -19.60 1.77
CA LEU A 201 6.55 -18.43 2.40
C LEU A 201 7.82 -17.99 1.69
N GLU A 202 8.03 -16.68 1.59
CA GLU A 202 9.22 -16.08 1.01
C GLU A 202 9.67 -14.89 1.87
N LEU A 203 10.92 -14.94 2.34
CA LEU A 203 11.50 -13.83 3.10
C LEU A 203 11.73 -12.65 2.15
N SER A 204 11.18 -11.52 2.50
CA SER A 204 11.33 -10.27 1.76
C SER A 204 12.16 -9.27 2.52
N ASP A 205 12.60 -8.23 1.82
CA ASP A 205 13.11 -7.01 2.43
C ASP A 205 11.99 -6.28 3.20
N THR A 206 12.30 -5.11 3.75
CA THR A 206 11.31 -4.24 4.40
C THR A 206 10.21 -3.80 3.45
N MET A 207 8.96 -3.82 3.93
CA MET A 207 7.76 -3.47 3.19
C MET A 207 7.26 -2.09 3.60
N GLY A 208 7.34 -1.13 2.70
CA GLY A 208 6.88 0.24 2.94
C GLY A 208 7.66 0.96 4.04
N SER A 209 7.12 2.08 4.48
CA SER A 209 7.62 2.89 5.61
C SER A 209 6.55 3.93 5.96
N THR A 210 5.81 3.73 7.04
CA THR A 210 4.70 4.60 7.39
C THR A 210 5.17 5.87 8.08
N GLN A 211 4.54 6.99 7.73
CA GLN A 211 4.74 8.27 8.39
C GLN A 211 3.40 8.69 8.99
N SER A 212 3.28 8.59 10.29
CA SER A 212 1.99 8.61 10.96
C SER A 212 1.91 9.64 12.07
N ILE A 213 0.70 10.15 12.31
CA ILE A 213 0.36 10.97 13.48
C ILE A 213 -0.91 10.38 14.07
N GLU A 214 -0.83 9.93 15.32
CA GLU A 214 -1.96 9.50 16.13
C GLU A 214 -2.36 10.60 17.10
N ILE A 215 -3.66 10.76 17.34
CA ILE A 215 -4.19 11.77 18.27
C ILE A 215 -4.97 11.05 19.36
N ILE A 216 -4.47 11.17 20.61
CA ILE A 216 -5.07 10.60 21.80
C ILE A 216 -5.29 11.73 22.80
N ASP A 217 -6.52 11.93 23.21
CA ASP A 217 -6.91 12.98 24.19
C ASP A 217 -6.36 14.37 23.83
N GLY A 218 -6.39 14.71 22.54
CA GLY A 218 -5.89 15.98 22.01
C GLY A 218 -4.35 16.08 21.87
N VAL A 219 -3.62 15.08 22.34
CA VAL A 219 -2.15 15.01 22.20
C VAL A 219 -1.78 14.31 20.88
N ARG A 220 -0.81 14.88 20.17
CA ARG A 220 -0.34 14.37 18.88
C ARG A 220 0.92 13.53 19.05
N TYR A 221 0.88 12.27 18.63
CA TYR A 221 1.99 11.33 18.67
C TYR A 221 2.45 11.08 17.24
N GLY A 222 3.61 11.64 16.86
CA GLY A 222 4.21 11.42 15.56
C GLY A 222 5.12 10.21 15.57
N TYR A 223 5.06 9.40 14.52
CA TYR A 223 5.95 8.28 14.33
C TYR A 223 6.48 8.21 12.89
N ALA A 224 7.80 8.13 12.76
CA ALA A 224 8.51 7.90 11.51
C ALA A 224 9.05 6.47 11.49
N ASP A 225 8.56 5.65 10.57
CA ASP A 225 8.90 4.23 10.46
C ASP A 225 10.38 4.04 10.15
N LEU A 226 11.06 3.26 10.97
CA LEU A 226 12.50 3.01 10.90
C LEU A 226 12.94 2.19 9.68
N ARG A 227 12.00 1.64 8.91
CA ARG A 227 12.30 0.91 7.67
C ARG A 227 12.96 1.77 6.60
N ARG A 228 12.82 3.09 6.70
CA ARG A 228 13.58 4.04 5.87
C ARG A 228 14.51 4.87 6.73
N PRO A 229 15.81 4.93 6.37
CA PRO A 229 16.74 5.86 7.01
C PRO A 229 16.30 7.31 6.72
N ASN A 230 16.56 8.19 7.67
CA ASN A 230 16.28 9.64 7.58
C ASN A 230 14.80 10.05 7.63
N ALA A 231 13.85 9.14 7.85
CA ALA A 231 12.49 9.51 8.23
C ALA A 231 12.53 10.23 9.59
N LYS A 232 11.78 11.31 9.74
CA LYS A 232 11.81 12.15 10.95
C LYS A 232 10.43 12.61 11.35
N VAL A 233 10.24 12.78 12.67
CA VAL A 233 9.17 13.57 13.25
C VAL A 233 9.72 14.94 13.60
N SER A 234 8.98 15.99 13.31
CA SER A 234 9.29 17.37 13.73
C SER A 234 8.08 17.98 14.40
N VAL A 235 8.30 18.69 15.51
CA VAL A 235 7.31 19.46 16.22
C VAL A 235 7.80 20.91 16.22
N GLN A 236 6.88 21.84 15.93
CA GLN A 236 7.11 23.28 15.98
C GLN A 236 6.24 23.92 17.03
#